data_83cbfe9f7e60d052f3fe3197e0603626
#
_entry.id   83cbfe9f7e60d052f3fe3197e0603626
#
_cell.length_a   1.000
_cell.length_b   1.000
_cell.length_c   1.000
_cell.angle_alpha   90.00
_cell.angle_beta   90.00
_cell.angle_gamma   90.00
#
_symmetry.space_group_name_H-M   'P 1'
#
loop_
_entity.id
_entity.type
_entity.pdbx_description
1 polymer ?
#
loop_
_entity_poly.entity_id
_entity_poly.type
_entity_poly.pdbx_seq_one_letter_code
_entity_poly.pdbx_strand_id
1 'polypeptide(L)'
;MKRFIRNLIIGKNAYIESINEYRQVMLSGQYGLISLFVVGFYIFMEAREWGVITESSMVFSTAFIIILISLLFHRKQNHALANFLLFFTFNVVLLLMVSSESLNTGAFVFFIPVSLGSFAVFNYTKRKIALAFALFSSTLFSLAMMGTLQLLSFRNYSDDYIQLNQIINFSIAFPVSIMAVYLLISLNHENASRLLESNKQLEKLNEELDRFVYSTSHDLRAPLLSVQGLIRLTGQTTDINERQRYDAMIMQRLSALDSFIKEITDYSRNNRLEISRESVCLDAMANEIWESLKYSSDATDIEFINEIPAPLHVINDGKRLRVVISNLISNAIRYHDHRKEKKYIRIHLQLTPASFTLHVEDNGQGIAPELHTKIFDMFFRGNESSQGSGLGLYIVKETIAKLSGTIQLTSTPRQGSTFSIIMPNS
;
A
#
# COMPACT_ATOMS: atom_id res chain seq x y z
N MET A 1 3.74 -26.43 -6.94
CA MET A 1 5.12 -26.19 -7.41
C MET A 1 5.75 -24.95 -6.75
N LYS A 2 5.20 -23.74 -6.84
CA LYS A 2 5.78 -22.50 -6.23
C LYS A 2 6.09 -22.63 -4.73
N ARG A 3 5.18 -23.20 -3.93
CA ARG A 3 5.35 -23.40 -2.48
C ARG A 3 6.46 -24.40 -2.13
N PHE A 4 6.64 -25.45 -2.96
CA PHE A 4 7.71 -26.42 -2.79
C PHE A 4 9.09 -25.79 -3.02
N ILE A 5 9.27 -25.07 -4.14
CA ILE A 5 10.53 -24.37 -4.47
C ILE A 5 10.86 -23.33 -3.39
N ARG A 6 9.88 -22.55 -2.95
CA ARG A 6 10.07 -21.60 -1.83
C ARG A 6 10.60 -22.28 -0.58
N ASN A 7 9.95 -23.40 -0.18
CA ASN A 7 10.36 -24.12 1.03
C ASN A 7 11.76 -24.72 0.91
N LEU A 8 12.17 -25.08 -0.30
CA LEU A 8 13.50 -25.62 -0.59
C LEU A 8 14.57 -24.52 -0.42
N ILE A 9 14.30 -23.30 -0.91
CA ILE A 9 15.25 -22.17 -0.92
C ILE A 9 15.29 -21.47 0.43
N ILE A 10 14.12 -21.05 0.95
CA ILE A 10 14.03 -20.17 2.12
C ILE A 10 13.74 -20.95 3.41
N GLY A 11 13.06 -22.12 3.29
CA GLY A 11 12.57 -22.87 4.45
C GLY A 11 11.08 -22.60 4.75
N LYS A 12 10.46 -23.47 5.56
CA LYS A 12 9.02 -23.40 5.86
C LYS A 12 8.63 -22.18 6.69
N ASN A 13 9.47 -21.77 7.64
CA ASN A 13 9.16 -20.78 8.69
C ASN A 13 9.88 -19.44 8.50
N ALA A 14 10.64 -19.25 7.43
CA ALA A 14 11.35 -18.00 7.21
C ALA A 14 10.42 -16.95 6.61
N TYR A 15 10.46 -15.73 7.18
CA TYR A 15 9.75 -14.55 6.73
C TYR A 15 10.75 -13.51 6.21
N ILE A 16 10.48 -12.95 5.04
CA ILE A 16 11.26 -11.86 4.44
C ILE A 16 10.29 -10.68 4.30
N GLU A 17 10.56 -9.59 5.00
CA GLU A 17 9.69 -8.40 5.04
C GLU A 17 9.61 -7.68 3.70
N SER A 18 10.74 -7.60 2.99
CA SER A 18 10.82 -6.89 1.72
C SER A 18 10.45 -7.80 0.54
N ILE A 19 9.43 -7.44 -0.22
CA ILE A 19 9.04 -8.13 -1.46
C ILE A 19 10.21 -8.17 -2.46
N ASN A 20 11.02 -7.12 -2.54
CA ASN A 20 12.17 -7.06 -3.42
C ASN A 20 13.27 -8.04 -2.98
N GLU A 21 13.53 -8.14 -1.69
CA GLU A 21 14.49 -9.10 -1.14
C GLU A 21 14.00 -10.54 -1.31
N TYR A 22 12.73 -10.80 -1.05
CA TYR A 22 12.11 -12.09 -1.31
C TYR A 22 12.31 -12.55 -2.76
N ARG A 23 12.10 -11.66 -3.74
CA ARG A 23 12.31 -11.97 -5.16
C ARG A 23 13.76 -12.27 -5.48
N GLN A 24 14.70 -11.48 -4.98
CA GLN A 24 16.12 -11.71 -5.17
C GLN A 24 16.56 -13.08 -4.64
N VAL A 25 16.13 -13.41 -3.44
CA VAL A 25 16.42 -14.69 -2.81
C VAL A 25 15.84 -15.85 -3.60
N MET A 26 14.60 -15.69 -4.09
CA MET A 26 13.96 -16.70 -4.93
C MET A 26 14.67 -16.89 -6.27
N LEU A 27 15.06 -15.80 -6.94
CA LEU A 27 15.81 -15.85 -8.19
C LEU A 27 17.18 -16.51 -8.00
N SER A 28 17.95 -16.06 -7.00
CA SER A 28 19.24 -16.66 -6.69
C SER A 28 19.13 -18.13 -6.34
N GLY A 29 18.15 -18.51 -5.53
CA GLY A 29 17.93 -19.89 -5.17
C GLY A 29 17.52 -20.76 -6.37
N GLN A 30 16.72 -20.23 -7.31
CA GLN A 30 16.38 -20.91 -8.55
C GLN A 30 17.61 -21.11 -9.45
N TYR A 31 18.46 -20.07 -9.58
CA TYR A 31 19.75 -20.18 -10.25
C TYR A 31 20.60 -21.30 -9.62
N GLY A 32 20.71 -21.32 -8.28
CA GLY A 32 21.43 -22.36 -7.55
C GLY A 32 20.88 -23.77 -7.81
N LEU A 33 19.55 -23.95 -7.81
CA LEU A 33 18.91 -25.24 -8.08
C LEU A 33 19.14 -25.73 -9.53
N ILE A 34 19.00 -24.83 -10.51
CA ILE A 34 19.29 -25.16 -11.92
C ILE A 34 20.75 -25.55 -12.06
N SER A 35 21.64 -24.83 -11.40
CA SER A 35 23.08 -25.09 -11.45
C SER A 35 23.47 -26.42 -10.80
N LEU A 36 22.83 -26.80 -9.70
CA LEU A 36 23.02 -28.13 -9.11
C LEU A 36 22.68 -29.23 -10.11
N PHE A 37 21.58 -29.06 -10.87
CA PHE A 37 21.21 -30.01 -11.90
C PHE A 37 22.24 -30.06 -13.03
N VAL A 38 22.69 -28.90 -13.51
CA VAL A 38 23.69 -28.81 -14.59
C VAL A 38 25.02 -29.42 -14.14
N VAL A 39 25.53 -29.03 -12.97
CA VAL A 39 26.80 -29.56 -12.43
C VAL A 39 26.71 -31.07 -12.18
N GLY A 40 25.57 -31.55 -11.63
CA GLY A 40 25.33 -32.99 -11.46
C GLY A 40 25.30 -33.74 -12.77
N PHE A 41 24.74 -33.16 -13.83
CA PHE A 41 24.77 -33.72 -15.16
C PHE A 41 26.21 -33.83 -15.70
N TYR A 42 27.03 -32.81 -15.52
CA TYR A 42 28.46 -32.89 -15.94
C TYR A 42 29.25 -33.90 -15.14
N ILE A 43 29.03 -34.05 -13.84
CA ILE A 43 29.65 -35.14 -13.03
C ILE A 43 29.30 -36.50 -13.62
N PHE A 44 28.03 -36.68 -13.99
CA PHE A 44 27.56 -37.95 -14.62
C PHE A 44 28.22 -38.20 -15.99
N MET A 45 28.30 -37.18 -16.85
CA MET A 45 28.92 -37.28 -18.16
C MET A 45 30.42 -37.60 -18.04
N GLU A 46 31.14 -36.97 -17.14
CA GLU A 46 32.58 -37.24 -16.86
C GLU A 46 32.76 -38.69 -16.37
N ALA A 47 31.95 -39.14 -15.42
CA ALA A 47 32.04 -40.48 -14.87
C ALA A 47 31.76 -41.58 -15.96
N ARG A 48 30.86 -41.28 -16.90
CA ARG A 48 30.53 -42.18 -18.01
C ARG A 48 31.67 -42.28 -19.02
N GLU A 49 32.33 -41.15 -19.34
CA GLU A 49 33.39 -41.10 -20.36
C GLU A 49 34.67 -41.74 -19.88
N TRP A 50 35.11 -41.40 -18.66
CA TRP A 50 36.42 -41.77 -18.15
C TRP A 50 36.45 -42.99 -17.20
N GLY A 51 35.30 -43.36 -16.63
CA GLY A 51 35.17 -44.45 -15.65
C GLY A 51 35.98 -44.29 -14.35
N VAL A 52 36.67 -43.17 -14.17
CA VAL A 52 37.54 -42.86 -13.04
C VAL A 52 37.30 -41.42 -12.58
N ILE A 53 37.73 -41.12 -11.35
CA ILE A 53 37.64 -39.74 -10.82
C ILE A 53 38.73 -38.89 -11.52
N THR A 54 38.30 -37.90 -12.29
CA THR A 54 39.17 -36.95 -12.97
C THR A 54 39.33 -35.66 -12.14
N GLU A 55 40.33 -34.82 -12.47
CA GLU A 55 40.47 -33.48 -11.84
C GLU A 55 39.19 -32.65 -12.03
N SER A 56 38.53 -32.70 -13.17
CA SER A 56 37.25 -32.01 -13.41
C SER A 56 36.10 -32.54 -12.58
N SER A 57 36.00 -33.88 -12.47
CA SER A 57 34.95 -34.45 -11.63
C SER A 57 35.10 -33.99 -10.16
N MET A 58 36.35 -33.77 -9.70
CA MET A 58 36.63 -33.19 -8.39
C MET A 58 36.22 -31.71 -8.32
N VAL A 59 36.50 -30.91 -9.37
CA VAL A 59 36.10 -29.51 -9.45
C VAL A 59 34.60 -29.39 -9.47
N PHE A 60 33.91 -30.18 -10.31
CA PHE A 60 32.44 -30.20 -10.35
C PHE A 60 31.82 -30.64 -9.03
N SER A 61 32.38 -31.67 -8.39
CA SER A 61 31.91 -32.15 -7.08
C SER A 61 32.10 -31.10 -5.98
N THR A 62 33.22 -30.40 -6.00
CA THR A 62 33.47 -29.28 -5.07
C THR A 62 32.50 -28.13 -5.34
N ALA A 63 32.25 -27.77 -6.59
CA ALA A 63 31.29 -26.76 -6.97
C ALA A 63 29.88 -27.15 -6.52
N PHE A 64 29.47 -28.41 -6.71
CA PHE A 64 28.19 -28.91 -6.27
C PHE A 64 27.99 -28.73 -4.77
N ILE A 65 29.00 -29.04 -3.95
CA ILE A 65 28.97 -28.86 -2.50
C ILE A 65 28.86 -27.37 -2.15
N ILE A 66 29.64 -26.48 -2.81
CA ILE A 66 29.61 -25.04 -2.49
C ILE A 66 28.25 -24.44 -2.88
N ILE A 67 27.64 -24.83 -4.00
CA ILE A 67 26.32 -24.38 -4.41
C ILE A 67 25.25 -24.86 -3.40
N LEU A 68 25.38 -26.09 -2.90
CA LEU A 68 24.49 -26.62 -1.86
C LEU A 68 24.63 -25.79 -0.55
N ILE A 69 25.86 -25.46 -0.16
CA ILE A 69 26.14 -24.59 0.97
C ILE A 69 25.53 -23.19 0.77
N SER A 70 25.64 -22.63 -0.45
CA SER A 70 24.99 -21.36 -0.79
C SER A 70 23.47 -21.41 -0.55
N LEU A 71 22.79 -22.49 -0.97
CA LEU A 71 21.36 -22.68 -0.68
C LEU A 71 21.07 -22.78 0.83
N LEU A 72 21.96 -23.40 1.62
CA LEU A 72 21.82 -23.44 3.07
C LEU A 72 21.97 -22.06 3.71
N PHE A 73 22.85 -21.18 3.17
CA PHE A 73 22.94 -19.79 3.62
C PHE A 73 21.67 -18.99 3.32
N HIS A 74 20.96 -19.24 2.21
CA HIS A 74 19.65 -18.65 1.98
C HIS A 74 18.65 -19.03 3.08
N ARG A 75 18.64 -20.29 3.53
CA ARG A 75 17.80 -20.75 4.65
C ARG A 75 18.18 -20.11 5.99
N LYS A 76 19.46 -19.78 6.19
CA LYS A 76 19.93 -19.05 7.38
C LYS A 76 19.81 -17.54 7.27
N GLN A 77 19.07 -17.04 6.28
CA GLN A 77 18.85 -15.61 6.00
C GLN A 77 20.13 -14.80 5.73
N ASN A 78 21.24 -15.46 5.42
CA ASN A 78 22.46 -14.79 4.96
C ASN A 78 22.54 -14.77 3.43
N HIS A 79 21.63 -13.99 2.83
CA HIS A 79 21.46 -13.93 1.39
C HIS A 79 22.65 -13.30 0.64
N ALA A 80 23.38 -12.39 1.28
CA ALA A 80 24.56 -11.75 0.69
C ALA A 80 25.68 -12.76 0.47
N LEU A 81 25.99 -13.57 1.49
CA LEU A 81 27.01 -14.61 1.40
C LEU A 81 26.60 -15.72 0.43
N ALA A 82 25.32 -16.10 0.45
CA ALA A 82 24.81 -17.09 -0.50
C ALA A 82 25.02 -16.66 -1.96
N ASN A 83 24.65 -15.42 -2.30
CA ASN A 83 24.82 -14.89 -3.64
C ASN A 83 26.29 -14.76 -4.03
N PHE A 84 27.13 -14.30 -3.12
CA PHE A 84 28.59 -14.21 -3.36
C PHE A 84 29.17 -15.57 -3.68
N LEU A 85 28.92 -16.58 -2.84
CA LEU A 85 29.40 -17.93 -3.04
C LEU A 85 28.95 -18.51 -4.38
N LEU A 86 27.68 -18.33 -4.74
CA LEU A 86 27.10 -18.83 -5.98
C LEU A 86 27.84 -18.27 -7.21
N PHE A 87 27.90 -16.93 -7.33
CA PHE A 87 28.49 -16.28 -8.51
C PHE A 87 30.01 -16.40 -8.56
N PHE A 88 30.68 -16.39 -7.42
CA PHE A 88 32.12 -16.62 -7.36
C PHE A 88 32.46 -18.04 -7.81
N THR A 89 31.74 -19.05 -7.30
CA THR A 89 31.97 -20.46 -7.68
C THR A 89 31.75 -20.68 -9.18
N PHE A 90 30.71 -20.11 -9.77
CA PHE A 90 30.49 -20.23 -11.21
C PHE A 90 31.63 -19.68 -12.02
N ASN A 91 32.09 -18.48 -11.70
CA ASN A 91 33.18 -17.84 -12.42
C ASN A 91 34.49 -18.63 -12.31
N VAL A 92 34.84 -19.13 -11.13
CA VAL A 92 36.03 -19.92 -10.90
C VAL A 92 35.97 -21.27 -11.62
N VAL A 93 34.85 -21.97 -11.51
CA VAL A 93 34.63 -23.26 -12.19
C VAL A 93 34.72 -23.10 -13.71
N LEU A 94 34.10 -22.06 -14.28
CA LEU A 94 34.19 -21.79 -15.70
C LEU A 94 35.63 -21.52 -16.17
N LEU A 95 36.41 -20.72 -15.40
CA LEU A 95 37.82 -20.48 -15.70
C LEU A 95 38.60 -21.79 -15.70
N LEU A 96 38.44 -22.63 -14.67
CA LEU A 96 39.13 -23.92 -14.57
C LEU A 96 38.75 -24.84 -15.74
N MET A 97 37.50 -24.92 -16.10
CA MET A 97 37.03 -25.76 -17.19
C MET A 97 37.57 -25.29 -18.55
N VAL A 98 37.35 -24.01 -18.89
CA VAL A 98 37.79 -23.46 -20.18
C VAL A 98 39.29 -23.51 -20.35
N SER A 99 40.07 -23.40 -19.22
CA SER A 99 41.53 -23.50 -19.28
C SER A 99 42.07 -24.92 -19.45
N SER A 100 41.25 -25.94 -19.20
CA SER A 100 41.63 -27.37 -19.27
C SER A 100 41.13 -28.10 -20.49
N GLU A 101 40.29 -27.48 -21.29
CA GLU A 101 39.60 -28.11 -22.45
C GLU A 101 39.88 -27.32 -23.73
N SER A 102 39.66 -28.01 -24.86
CA SER A 102 39.63 -27.31 -26.16
C SER A 102 38.50 -26.28 -26.18
N LEU A 103 38.79 -25.09 -26.72
CA LEU A 103 37.75 -24.05 -26.94
C LEU A 103 36.57 -24.54 -27.79
N ASN A 104 36.82 -25.58 -28.61
CA ASN A 104 35.79 -26.17 -29.44
C ASN A 104 34.66 -26.87 -28.63
N THR A 105 34.88 -27.19 -27.35
CA THR A 105 33.79 -27.71 -26.48
C THR A 105 32.69 -26.67 -26.21
N GLY A 106 32.97 -25.38 -26.36
CA GLY A 106 32.00 -24.32 -26.19
C GLY A 106 31.69 -23.95 -24.71
N ALA A 107 32.44 -24.50 -23.73
CA ALA A 107 32.16 -24.24 -22.31
C ALA A 107 32.22 -22.75 -21.93
N PHE A 108 33.00 -21.94 -22.65
CA PHE A 108 33.13 -20.50 -22.46
C PHE A 108 31.79 -19.75 -22.60
N VAL A 109 30.80 -20.31 -23.28
CA VAL A 109 29.49 -19.66 -23.51
C VAL A 109 28.74 -19.41 -22.19
N PHE A 110 29.02 -20.20 -21.16
CA PHE A 110 28.38 -20.02 -19.84
C PHE A 110 28.76 -18.75 -19.09
N PHE A 111 29.85 -18.05 -19.50
CA PHE A 111 30.17 -16.74 -18.94
C PHE A 111 29.06 -15.71 -19.22
N ILE A 112 28.31 -15.87 -20.34
CA ILE A 112 27.20 -14.98 -20.69
C ILE A 112 26.04 -15.09 -19.68
N PRO A 113 25.40 -16.26 -19.48
CA PRO A 113 24.31 -16.35 -18.51
C PRO A 113 24.74 -16.09 -17.05
N VAL A 114 25.99 -16.37 -16.67
CA VAL A 114 26.51 -16.02 -15.34
C VAL A 114 26.60 -14.50 -15.16
N SER A 115 27.13 -13.78 -16.15
CA SER A 115 27.20 -12.33 -16.14
C SER A 115 25.79 -11.71 -16.11
N LEU A 116 24.87 -12.13 -16.97
CA LEU A 116 23.48 -11.67 -17.01
C LEU A 116 22.73 -12.01 -15.71
N GLY A 117 22.96 -13.18 -15.15
CA GLY A 117 22.37 -13.63 -13.89
C GLY A 117 22.74 -12.74 -12.70
N SER A 118 23.96 -12.19 -12.71
CA SER A 118 24.38 -11.25 -11.67
C SER A 118 23.49 -10.00 -11.63
N PHE A 119 23.10 -9.44 -12.77
CA PHE A 119 22.18 -8.30 -12.86
C PHE A 119 20.74 -8.67 -12.45
N ALA A 120 20.31 -9.90 -12.70
CA ALA A 120 18.99 -10.37 -12.30
C ALA A 120 18.88 -10.57 -10.77
N VAL A 121 19.96 -11.03 -10.12
CA VAL A 121 19.99 -11.34 -8.69
C VAL A 121 20.35 -10.14 -7.84
N PHE A 122 21.31 -9.30 -8.27
CA PHE A 122 21.68 -8.08 -7.53
C PHE A 122 20.84 -6.90 -8.02
N ASN A 123 19.88 -6.47 -7.21
CA ASN A 123 18.98 -5.36 -7.50
C ASN A 123 19.72 -4.03 -7.77
N TYR A 124 18.98 -3.04 -8.30
CA TYR A 124 19.48 -1.68 -8.55
C TYR A 124 20.20 -1.04 -7.37
N THR A 125 19.77 -1.29 -6.13
CA THR A 125 20.45 -0.83 -4.91
C THR A 125 21.86 -1.42 -4.75
N LYS A 126 22.09 -2.64 -5.26
CA LYS A 126 23.37 -3.36 -5.24
C LYS A 126 24.03 -3.41 -6.63
N ARG A 127 23.70 -2.48 -7.52
CA ARG A 127 24.19 -2.44 -8.91
C ARG A 127 25.72 -2.46 -9.04
N LYS A 128 26.44 -1.88 -8.07
CA LYS A 128 27.91 -1.91 -8.05
C LYS A 128 28.45 -3.34 -7.90
N ILE A 129 27.77 -4.18 -7.11
CA ILE A 129 28.15 -5.59 -6.92
C ILE A 129 27.85 -6.37 -8.20
N ALA A 130 26.68 -6.16 -8.82
CA ALA A 130 26.35 -6.79 -10.10
C ALA A 130 27.38 -6.44 -11.18
N LEU A 131 27.74 -5.15 -11.30
CA LEU A 131 28.73 -4.69 -12.24
C LEU A 131 30.13 -5.29 -11.92
N ALA A 132 30.52 -5.39 -10.66
CA ALA A 132 31.78 -6.01 -10.26
C ALA A 132 31.84 -7.49 -10.68
N PHE A 133 30.74 -8.25 -10.47
CA PHE A 133 30.68 -9.64 -10.92
C PHE A 133 30.67 -9.77 -12.44
N ALA A 134 29.99 -8.89 -13.17
CA ALA A 134 29.99 -8.89 -14.62
C ALA A 134 31.40 -8.58 -15.19
N LEU A 135 32.09 -7.59 -14.63
CA LEU A 135 33.46 -7.27 -14.98
C LEU A 135 34.43 -8.41 -14.62
N PHE A 136 34.24 -9.02 -13.45
CA PHE A 136 34.99 -10.21 -13.04
C PHE A 136 34.81 -11.37 -14.04
N SER A 137 33.56 -11.68 -14.39
CA SER A 137 33.24 -12.69 -15.43
C SER A 137 33.90 -12.37 -16.76
N SER A 138 33.84 -11.11 -17.22
CA SER A 138 34.46 -10.66 -18.48
C SER A 138 35.99 -10.78 -18.45
N THR A 139 36.62 -10.44 -17.32
CA THR A 139 38.06 -10.57 -17.14
C THR A 139 38.49 -12.03 -17.18
N LEU A 140 37.78 -12.91 -16.46
CA LEU A 140 38.06 -14.33 -16.45
C LEU A 140 37.81 -14.98 -17.81
N PHE A 141 36.74 -14.58 -18.51
CA PHE A 141 36.52 -14.98 -19.91
C PHE A 141 37.71 -14.60 -20.80
N SER A 142 38.18 -13.36 -20.73
CA SER A 142 39.31 -12.89 -21.54
C SER A 142 40.59 -13.67 -21.23
N LEU A 143 40.87 -13.94 -19.95
CA LEU A 143 41.99 -14.75 -19.52
C LEU A 143 41.90 -16.19 -20.02
N ALA A 144 40.71 -16.80 -19.95
CA ALA A 144 40.49 -18.16 -20.46
C ALA A 144 40.68 -18.24 -21.97
N MET A 145 40.21 -17.24 -22.73
CA MET A 145 40.37 -17.19 -24.19
C MET A 145 41.78 -16.93 -24.68
N MET A 146 42.65 -16.35 -23.86
CA MET A 146 44.06 -16.17 -24.22
C MET A 146 44.84 -17.51 -24.30
N GLY A 147 44.31 -18.59 -23.73
CA GLY A 147 44.91 -19.92 -23.77
C GLY A 147 46.29 -20.03 -23.04
N THR A 148 46.65 -18.99 -22.29
CA THR A 148 47.96 -18.95 -21.59
C THR A 148 47.94 -19.61 -20.23
N LEU A 149 46.75 -19.83 -19.66
CA LEU A 149 46.53 -20.40 -18.33
C LEU A 149 46.10 -21.86 -18.46
N GLN A 150 47.00 -22.77 -18.17
CA GLN A 150 46.69 -24.20 -17.97
C GLN A 150 46.63 -24.45 -16.45
N LEU A 151 45.44 -24.36 -15.85
CA LEU A 151 45.22 -24.52 -14.41
C LEU A 151 44.97 -25.96 -13.99
N LEU A 152 44.53 -26.79 -14.92
CA LEU A 152 44.32 -28.24 -14.77
C LEU A 152 45.00 -28.96 -15.91
N SER A 153 45.16 -30.27 -15.81
CA SER A 153 45.69 -31.12 -16.90
C SER A 153 44.82 -30.99 -18.16
N PHE A 154 45.47 -30.65 -19.28
CA PHE A 154 44.75 -30.53 -20.57
C PHE A 154 44.19 -31.88 -21.03
N ARG A 155 42.97 -31.90 -21.48
CA ARG A 155 42.25 -33.10 -21.91
C ARG A 155 42.10 -33.14 -23.38
N ASN A 156 42.53 -34.23 -23.94
CA ASN A 156 42.30 -34.57 -25.32
C ASN A 156 41.01 -35.44 -25.40
N TYR A 157 39.92 -34.80 -25.75
CA TYR A 157 38.67 -35.48 -26.02
C TYR A 157 38.64 -35.95 -27.48
N SER A 158 37.83 -36.99 -27.74
CA SER A 158 37.48 -37.39 -29.11
C SER A 158 36.70 -36.28 -29.83
N ASP A 159 36.83 -36.19 -31.14
CA ASP A 159 36.11 -35.22 -31.94
C ASP A 159 34.58 -35.33 -31.75
N ASP A 160 34.04 -36.56 -31.65
CA ASP A 160 32.64 -36.82 -31.38
C ASP A 160 32.20 -36.24 -30.01
N TYR A 161 33.04 -36.39 -28.97
CA TYR A 161 32.80 -35.83 -27.65
C TYR A 161 32.83 -34.31 -27.65
N ILE A 162 33.75 -33.70 -28.37
CA ILE A 162 33.85 -32.24 -28.51
C ILE A 162 32.60 -31.67 -29.17
N GLN A 163 32.16 -32.28 -30.28
CA GLN A 163 30.94 -31.87 -30.99
C GLN A 163 29.69 -32.02 -30.12
N LEU A 164 29.57 -33.13 -29.40
CA LEU A 164 28.44 -33.37 -28.50
C LEU A 164 28.41 -32.33 -27.38
N ASN A 165 29.57 -32.05 -26.72
CA ASN A 165 29.66 -31.04 -25.68
C ASN A 165 29.35 -29.65 -26.19
N GLN A 166 29.83 -29.28 -27.37
CA GLN A 166 29.50 -28.01 -28.00
C GLN A 166 27.99 -27.85 -28.16
N ILE A 167 27.30 -28.83 -28.70
CA ILE A 167 25.83 -28.83 -28.88
C ILE A 167 25.14 -28.69 -27.52
N ILE A 168 25.57 -29.47 -26.51
CA ILE A 168 24.99 -29.46 -25.17
C ILE A 168 25.19 -28.06 -24.52
N ASN A 169 26.43 -27.53 -24.55
CA ASN A 169 26.77 -26.27 -23.94
C ASN A 169 25.96 -25.10 -24.51
N PHE A 170 25.86 -25.00 -25.84
CA PHE A 170 25.03 -23.97 -26.48
C PHE A 170 23.53 -24.19 -26.23
N SER A 171 23.07 -25.45 -26.26
CA SER A 171 21.66 -25.78 -25.99
C SER A 171 21.21 -25.46 -24.57
N ILE A 172 22.13 -25.41 -23.61
CA ILE A 172 21.85 -25.00 -22.22
C ILE A 172 22.08 -23.50 -22.04
N ALA A 173 23.24 -22.97 -22.46
CA ALA A 173 23.61 -21.58 -22.17
C ALA A 173 22.72 -20.57 -22.90
N PHE A 174 22.27 -20.87 -24.11
CA PHE A 174 21.44 -19.96 -24.90
C PHE A 174 20.03 -19.75 -24.26
N PRO A 175 19.25 -20.82 -23.96
CA PRO A 175 17.97 -20.66 -23.27
C PRO A 175 18.11 -20.02 -21.87
N VAL A 176 19.16 -20.35 -21.13
CA VAL A 176 19.41 -19.73 -19.80
C VAL A 176 19.68 -18.23 -19.94
N SER A 177 20.43 -17.82 -20.97
CA SER A 177 20.67 -16.41 -21.27
C SER A 177 19.38 -15.67 -21.65
N ILE A 178 18.56 -16.26 -22.52
CA ILE A 178 17.24 -15.71 -22.90
C ILE A 178 16.37 -15.58 -21.66
N MET A 179 16.32 -16.60 -20.81
CA MET A 179 15.56 -16.58 -19.56
C MET A 179 16.04 -15.47 -18.64
N ALA A 180 17.35 -15.26 -18.50
CA ALA A 180 17.92 -14.17 -17.69
C ALA A 180 17.48 -12.79 -18.20
N VAL A 181 17.56 -12.56 -19.51
CA VAL A 181 17.09 -11.31 -20.15
C VAL A 181 15.59 -11.13 -19.97
N TYR A 182 14.79 -12.18 -20.20
CA TYR A 182 13.34 -12.15 -20.00
C TYR A 182 12.97 -11.76 -18.55
N LEU A 183 13.65 -12.36 -17.57
CA LEU A 183 13.45 -12.03 -16.16
C LEU A 183 13.81 -10.57 -15.86
N LEU A 184 14.92 -10.05 -16.40
CA LEU A 184 15.31 -8.64 -16.24
C LEU A 184 14.24 -7.69 -16.82
N ILE A 185 13.75 -7.97 -18.02
CA ILE A 185 12.70 -7.17 -18.68
C ILE A 185 11.41 -7.23 -17.87
N SER A 186 10.99 -8.42 -17.44
CA SER A 186 9.78 -8.61 -16.65
C SER A 186 9.82 -7.86 -15.31
N LEU A 187 10.96 -7.92 -14.61
CA LEU A 187 11.18 -7.19 -13.36
C LEU A 187 11.13 -5.67 -13.55
N ASN A 188 11.76 -5.16 -14.62
CA ASN A 188 11.73 -3.73 -14.93
C ASN A 188 10.33 -3.25 -15.28
N HIS A 189 9.56 -4.03 -16.06
CA HIS A 189 8.19 -3.69 -16.40
C HIS A 189 7.28 -3.63 -15.17
N GLU A 190 7.39 -4.60 -14.28
CA GLU A 190 6.59 -4.60 -13.04
C GLU A 190 6.93 -3.44 -12.11
N ASN A 191 8.22 -3.09 -11.98
CA ASN A 191 8.65 -1.93 -11.19
C ASN A 191 8.15 -0.62 -11.81
N ALA A 192 8.20 -0.48 -13.13
CA ALA A 192 7.69 0.69 -13.84
C ALA A 192 6.17 0.84 -13.66
N SER A 193 5.41 -0.26 -13.73
CA SER A 193 3.96 -0.25 -13.53
C SER A 193 3.58 0.17 -12.10
N ARG A 194 4.30 -0.33 -11.10
CA ARG A 194 4.08 0.06 -9.68
C ARG A 194 4.42 1.52 -9.44
N LEU A 195 5.51 2.01 -10.03
CA LEU A 195 5.89 3.41 -9.90
C LEU A 195 4.83 4.32 -10.53
N LEU A 196 4.31 3.94 -11.70
CA LEU A 196 3.25 4.68 -12.37
C LEU A 196 1.97 4.74 -11.52
N GLU A 197 1.57 3.62 -10.93
CA GLU A 197 0.41 3.55 -10.03
C GLU A 197 0.60 4.42 -8.78
N SER A 198 1.78 4.34 -8.15
CA SER A 198 2.11 5.16 -6.98
C SER A 198 2.10 6.66 -7.33
N ASN A 199 2.63 7.04 -8.51
CA ASN A 199 2.60 8.44 -8.95
C ASN A 199 1.16 8.92 -9.17
N LYS A 200 0.29 8.13 -9.79
CA LYS A 200 -1.13 8.49 -9.95
C LYS A 200 -1.84 8.68 -8.62
N GLN A 201 -1.53 7.84 -7.63
CA GLN A 201 -2.09 7.99 -6.28
C GLN A 201 -1.59 9.28 -5.61
N LEU A 202 -0.29 9.60 -5.75
CA LEU A 202 0.28 10.83 -5.23
C LEU A 202 -0.32 12.08 -5.91
N GLU A 203 -0.49 12.06 -7.23
CA GLU A 203 -1.13 13.15 -7.98
C GLU A 203 -2.56 13.38 -7.47
N LYS A 204 -3.35 12.31 -7.33
CA LYS A 204 -4.72 12.41 -6.79
C LYS A 204 -4.75 12.99 -5.38
N LEU A 205 -3.87 12.53 -4.49
CA LEU A 205 -3.77 13.06 -3.12
C LEU A 205 -3.35 14.54 -3.11
N ASN A 206 -2.45 14.93 -4.01
CA ASN A 206 -2.02 16.31 -4.13
C ASN A 206 -3.16 17.22 -4.63
N GLU A 207 -3.94 16.77 -5.63
CA GLU A 207 -5.13 17.51 -6.09
C GLU A 207 -6.20 17.64 -4.98
N GLU A 208 -6.38 16.61 -4.15
CA GLU A 208 -7.29 16.66 -3.00
C GLU A 208 -6.78 17.66 -1.96
N LEU A 209 -5.48 17.68 -1.69
CA LEU A 209 -4.84 18.65 -0.79
C LEU A 209 -4.98 20.09 -1.29
N ASP A 210 -4.72 20.33 -2.57
CA ASP A 210 -4.84 21.66 -3.19
C ASP A 210 -6.28 22.18 -3.09
N ARG A 211 -7.26 21.32 -3.39
CA ARG A 211 -8.68 21.65 -3.21
C ARG A 211 -9.02 21.98 -1.76
N PHE A 212 -8.49 21.17 -0.82
CA PHE A 212 -8.67 21.42 0.61
C PHE A 212 -8.12 22.77 1.05
N VAL A 213 -6.88 23.10 0.67
CA VAL A 213 -6.23 24.37 1.02
C VAL A 213 -6.99 25.56 0.44
N TYR A 214 -7.37 25.47 -0.85
CA TYR A 214 -8.10 26.50 -1.55
C TYR A 214 -9.47 26.77 -0.92
N SER A 215 -10.29 25.74 -0.74
CA SER A 215 -11.65 25.88 -0.17
C SER A 215 -11.61 26.35 1.27
N THR A 216 -10.70 25.80 2.10
CA THR A 216 -10.51 26.24 3.49
C THR A 216 -10.15 27.72 3.54
N SER A 217 -9.22 28.16 2.69
CA SER A 217 -8.79 29.58 2.65
C SER A 217 -9.93 30.50 2.22
N HIS A 218 -10.74 30.07 1.24
CA HIS A 218 -11.90 30.82 0.75
C HIS A 218 -12.96 30.96 1.85
N ASP A 219 -13.32 29.85 2.51
CA ASP A 219 -14.40 29.79 3.49
C ASP A 219 -14.03 30.44 4.84
N LEU A 220 -12.72 30.55 5.15
CA LEU A 220 -12.22 31.38 6.25
C LEU A 220 -12.28 32.87 5.90
N ARG A 221 -12.02 33.27 4.67
CA ARG A 221 -11.96 34.65 4.24
C ARG A 221 -13.33 35.35 4.27
N ALA A 222 -14.39 34.64 3.82
CA ALA A 222 -15.72 35.24 3.72
C ALA A 222 -16.29 35.75 5.07
N PRO A 223 -16.30 34.96 6.18
CA PRO A 223 -16.75 35.46 7.47
C PRO A 223 -15.85 36.56 8.02
N LEU A 224 -14.53 36.50 7.79
CA LEU A 224 -13.60 37.57 8.21
C LEU A 224 -13.91 38.91 7.54
N LEU A 225 -14.15 38.88 6.21
CA LEU A 225 -14.56 40.11 5.49
C LEU A 225 -15.91 40.65 6.00
N SER A 226 -16.87 39.73 6.31
CA SER A 226 -18.16 40.12 6.89
C SER A 226 -17.98 40.80 8.26
N VAL A 227 -17.14 40.24 9.15
CA VAL A 227 -16.82 40.85 10.46
C VAL A 227 -16.16 42.22 10.28
N GLN A 228 -15.19 42.36 9.37
CA GLN A 228 -14.56 43.65 9.08
C GLN A 228 -15.57 44.70 8.60
N GLY A 229 -16.52 44.30 7.73
CA GLY A 229 -17.58 45.19 7.26
C GLY A 229 -18.50 45.62 8.39
N LEU A 230 -18.94 44.70 9.26
CA LEU A 230 -19.78 44.97 10.41
C LEU A 230 -19.09 45.90 11.43
N ILE A 231 -17.81 45.72 11.72
CA ILE A 231 -17.02 46.59 12.59
C ILE A 231 -17.00 48.04 12.04
N ARG A 232 -16.84 48.23 10.74
CA ARG A 232 -16.90 49.55 10.09
C ARG A 232 -18.26 50.20 10.28
N LEU A 233 -19.34 49.41 10.07
CA LEU A 233 -20.72 49.89 10.24
C LEU A 233 -20.98 50.28 11.74
N THR A 234 -20.55 49.47 12.69
CA THR A 234 -20.62 49.75 14.13
C THR A 234 -19.92 51.05 14.50
N GLY A 235 -18.78 51.37 13.84
CA GLY A 235 -18.05 52.63 14.04
C GLY A 235 -18.70 53.87 13.40
N GLN A 236 -19.61 53.67 12.45
CA GLN A 236 -20.29 54.76 11.71
C GLN A 236 -21.68 55.08 12.26
N THR A 237 -22.35 54.17 12.96
CA THR A 237 -23.68 54.36 13.48
C THR A 237 -23.63 54.98 14.89
N THR A 238 -24.54 55.92 15.15
CA THR A 238 -24.79 56.53 16.46
C THR A 238 -26.01 55.91 17.14
N ASP A 239 -26.81 55.09 16.43
CA ASP A 239 -27.96 54.38 16.98
C ASP A 239 -27.50 53.17 17.80
N ILE A 240 -27.89 53.18 19.07
CA ILE A 240 -27.56 52.11 20.03
C ILE A 240 -28.19 50.76 19.60
N ASN A 241 -29.37 50.76 19.04
CA ASN A 241 -30.08 49.52 18.62
C ASN A 241 -29.37 48.91 17.40
N GLU A 242 -29.00 49.73 16.41
CA GLU A 242 -28.22 49.25 15.25
C GLU A 242 -26.87 48.70 15.70
N ARG A 243 -26.19 49.40 16.63
CA ARG A 243 -24.91 48.93 17.16
C ARG A 243 -25.02 47.57 17.82
N GLN A 244 -26.00 47.36 18.68
CA GLN A 244 -26.26 46.07 19.32
C GLN A 244 -26.56 44.97 18.29
N ARG A 245 -27.30 45.31 17.23
CA ARG A 245 -27.58 44.38 16.14
C ARG A 245 -26.31 43.98 15.40
N TYR A 246 -25.41 44.91 15.07
CA TYR A 246 -24.12 44.63 14.44
C TYR A 246 -23.22 43.78 15.33
N ASP A 247 -23.16 44.10 16.63
CA ASP A 247 -22.37 43.32 17.60
C ASP A 247 -22.87 41.88 17.69
N ALA A 248 -24.19 41.65 17.72
CA ALA A 248 -24.78 40.32 17.68
C ALA A 248 -24.42 39.57 16.39
N MET A 249 -24.45 40.25 15.22
CA MET A 249 -24.05 39.67 13.94
C MET A 249 -22.54 39.32 13.90
N ILE A 250 -21.69 40.18 14.50
CA ILE A 250 -20.25 39.91 14.64
C ILE A 250 -20.02 38.60 15.45
N MET A 251 -20.66 38.53 16.62
CA MET A 251 -20.55 37.36 17.49
C MET A 251 -21.02 36.07 16.79
N GLN A 252 -22.10 36.13 16.02
CA GLN A 252 -22.61 35.02 15.24
C GLN A 252 -21.58 34.57 14.18
N ARG A 253 -20.93 35.49 13.45
CA ARG A 253 -19.91 35.18 12.44
C ARG A 253 -18.65 34.60 13.07
N LEU A 254 -18.21 35.12 14.22
CA LEU A 254 -17.06 34.58 14.96
C LEU A 254 -17.33 33.15 15.46
N SER A 255 -18.52 32.87 16.00
CA SER A 255 -18.93 31.56 16.44
C SER A 255 -18.94 30.55 15.28
N ALA A 256 -19.44 30.95 14.09
CA ALA A 256 -19.41 30.14 12.89
C ALA A 256 -17.96 29.82 12.44
N LEU A 257 -17.05 30.81 12.54
CA LEU A 257 -15.64 30.64 12.21
C LEU A 257 -14.94 29.68 13.19
N ASP A 258 -15.20 29.79 14.47
CA ASP A 258 -14.65 28.90 15.50
C ASP A 258 -15.11 27.43 15.27
N SER A 259 -16.40 27.25 14.97
CA SER A 259 -16.94 25.93 14.62
C SER A 259 -16.26 25.34 13.38
N PHE A 260 -16.01 26.14 12.36
CA PHE A 260 -15.32 25.71 11.14
C PHE A 260 -13.86 25.29 11.41
N ILE A 261 -13.11 26.09 12.23
CA ILE A 261 -11.75 25.75 12.64
C ILE A 261 -11.72 24.43 13.42
N LYS A 262 -12.72 24.19 14.27
CA LYS A 262 -12.86 22.94 15.01
C LYS A 262 -13.08 21.76 14.07
N GLU A 263 -13.96 21.89 13.08
CA GLU A 263 -14.19 20.83 12.07
C GLU A 263 -12.90 20.48 11.31
N ILE A 264 -12.10 21.48 10.87
CA ILE A 264 -10.80 21.26 10.21
C ILE A 264 -9.82 20.55 11.14
N THR A 265 -9.77 20.96 12.42
CA THR A 265 -8.87 20.36 13.40
C THR A 265 -9.24 18.90 13.67
N ASP A 266 -10.53 18.60 13.80
CA ASP A 266 -11.05 17.25 14.00
C ASP A 266 -10.76 16.36 12.78
N TYR A 267 -10.92 16.88 11.55
CA TYR A 267 -10.51 16.20 10.33
C TYR A 267 -9.01 15.86 10.33
N SER A 268 -8.15 16.83 10.62
CA SER A 268 -6.69 16.64 10.67
C SER A 268 -6.29 15.60 11.73
N ARG A 269 -6.89 15.64 12.91
CA ARG A 269 -6.64 14.67 13.98
C ARG A 269 -7.13 13.26 13.61
N ASN A 270 -8.30 13.16 13.01
CA ASN A 270 -8.86 11.89 12.59
C ASN A 270 -7.94 11.16 11.60
N ASN A 271 -7.27 11.92 10.71
CA ASN A 271 -6.37 11.33 9.71
C ASN A 271 -5.02 10.87 10.29
N ARG A 272 -4.51 11.49 11.35
CA ARG A 272 -3.16 11.22 11.90
C ARG A 272 -3.14 10.15 13.00
N LEU A 273 -4.19 10.06 13.80
CA LEU A 273 -4.20 9.18 14.97
C LEU A 273 -4.48 7.73 14.57
N GLU A 274 -3.84 6.81 15.25
CA GLU A 274 -4.17 5.38 15.19
C GLU A 274 -5.55 5.12 15.81
N ILE A 275 -6.18 4.02 15.40
CA ILE A 275 -7.49 3.60 15.92
C ILE A 275 -7.31 3.08 17.35
N SER A 276 -8.01 3.68 18.31
CA SER A 276 -8.03 3.23 19.70
C SER A 276 -9.34 2.51 19.98
N ARG A 277 -9.29 1.18 20.07
CA ARG A 277 -10.49 0.37 20.36
C ARG A 277 -10.74 0.31 21.86
N GLU A 278 -11.95 0.69 22.25
CA GLU A 278 -12.44 0.69 23.63
C GLU A 278 -13.91 0.22 23.70
N SER A 279 -14.38 -0.11 24.88
CA SER A 279 -15.79 -0.43 25.11
C SER A 279 -16.60 0.85 25.15
N VAL A 280 -17.45 1.06 24.15
CA VAL A 280 -18.27 2.27 23.96
C VAL A 280 -19.73 1.96 24.22
N CYS A 281 -20.34 2.70 25.14
CA CYS A 281 -21.78 2.63 25.43
C CYS A 281 -22.53 3.57 24.43
N LEU A 282 -23.16 2.99 23.41
CA LEU A 282 -23.75 3.76 22.30
C LEU A 282 -24.99 4.56 22.70
N ASP A 283 -25.86 3.99 23.53
CA ASP A 283 -27.06 4.65 24.02
C ASP A 283 -26.72 5.89 24.88
N ALA A 284 -25.77 5.76 25.79
CA ALA A 284 -25.30 6.87 26.61
C ALA A 284 -24.63 7.95 25.75
N MET A 285 -23.78 7.56 24.79
CA MET A 285 -23.13 8.50 23.88
C MET A 285 -24.14 9.31 23.06
N ALA A 286 -25.19 8.65 22.51
CA ALA A 286 -26.22 9.32 21.72
C ALA A 286 -26.98 10.36 22.57
N ASN A 287 -27.33 10.00 23.81
CA ASN A 287 -28.00 10.91 24.76
C ASN A 287 -27.10 12.09 25.13
N GLU A 288 -25.82 11.86 25.45
CA GLU A 288 -24.87 12.94 25.75
C GLU A 288 -24.71 13.94 24.59
N ILE A 289 -24.64 13.42 23.35
CA ILE A 289 -24.54 14.27 22.17
C ILE A 289 -25.81 15.11 22.01
N TRP A 290 -26.98 14.51 22.16
CA TRP A 290 -28.24 15.23 22.09
C TRP A 290 -28.32 16.33 23.16
N GLU A 291 -28.00 16.00 24.43
CA GLU A 291 -27.98 16.97 25.53
C GLU A 291 -27.09 18.19 25.25
N SER A 292 -26.00 17.99 24.52
CA SER A 292 -25.09 19.08 24.13
C SER A 292 -25.62 19.95 22.98
N LEU A 293 -26.53 19.43 22.15
CA LEU A 293 -27.01 20.09 20.93
C LEU A 293 -28.43 20.68 21.08
N LYS A 294 -29.24 20.17 22.01
CA LYS A 294 -30.67 20.57 22.19
C LYS A 294 -30.90 22.03 22.52
N TYR A 295 -29.89 22.74 23.06
CA TYR A 295 -29.98 24.16 23.40
C TYR A 295 -29.69 25.08 22.22
N SER A 296 -29.39 24.55 21.02
CA SER A 296 -29.29 25.39 19.83
C SER A 296 -30.66 25.90 19.39
N SER A 297 -30.68 27.13 18.84
CA SER A 297 -31.93 27.77 18.38
C SER A 297 -32.72 26.90 17.40
N ASP A 298 -32.05 26.05 16.62
CA ASP A 298 -32.63 25.23 15.58
C ASP A 298 -33.15 23.89 16.10
N ALA A 299 -32.82 23.50 17.34
CA ALA A 299 -33.28 22.26 17.97
C ALA A 299 -34.62 22.40 18.72
N THR A 300 -35.12 23.63 18.84
CA THR A 300 -36.43 23.89 19.48
C THR A 300 -37.53 23.15 18.74
N ASP A 301 -38.37 22.42 19.45
CA ASP A 301 -39.50 21.62 18.93
C ASP A 301 -39.09 20.34 18.15
N ILE A 302 -37.87 19.86 18.29
CA ILE A 302 -37.46 18.55 17.73
C ILE A 302 -37.46 17.51 18.85
N GLU A 303 -38.24 16.44 18.62
CA GLU A 303 -38.28 15.26 19.50
C GLU A 303 -37.09 14.34 19.20
N PHE A 304 -36.28 14.04 20.20
CA PHE A 304 -35.21 13.04 20.05
C PHE A 304 -35.65 11.69 20.59
N ILE A 305 -35.62 10.68 19.72
CA ILE A 305 -36.08 9.32 20.02
C ILE A 305 -34.86 8.40 19.97
N ASN A 306 -34.39 7.98 21.14
CA ASN A 306 -33.27 7.00 21.24
C ASN A 306 -33.83 5.59 21.47
N GLU A 307 -33.80 4.76 20.43
CA GLU A 307 -34.23 3.36 20.44
C GLU A 307 -33.06 2.37 20.51
N ILE A 308 -31.86 2.84 20.89
CA ILE A 308 -30.73 1.93 21.12
C ILE A 308 -30.99 1.16 22.43
N PRO A 309 -30.92 -0.18 22.43
CA PRO A 309 -31.06 -0.97 23.66
C PRO A 309 -30.05 -0.53 24.73
N ALA A 310 -30.50 -0.24 25.94
CA ALA A 310 -29.63 0.23 27.01
C ALA A 310 -29.45 -0.85 28.12
N PRO A 311 -28.22 -1.10 28.59
CA PRO A 311 -26.94 -0.57 28.09
C PRO A 311 -26.38 -1.41 26.93
N LEU A 312 -25.99 -0.79 25.81
CA LEU A 312 -25.36 -1.47 24.70
C LEU A 312 -23.91 -1.03 24.53
N HIS A 313 -23.00 -1.97 24.65
CA HIS A 313 -21.58 -1.74 24.47
C HIS A 313 -21.08 -2.37 23.17
N VAL A 314 -20.30 -1.59 22.40
CA VAL A 314 -19.56 -2.06 21.22
C VAL A 314 -18.08 -1.80 21.40
N ILE A 315 -17.22 -2.66 20.83
CA ILE A 315 -15.77 -2.45 20.82
C ILE A 315 -15.42 -1.60 19.60
N ASN A 316 -15.10 -0.33 19.81
CA ASN A 316 -14.77 0.57 18.70
C ASN A 316 -13.99 1.82 19.21
N ASP A 317 -13.66 2.75 18.34
CA ASP A 317 -13.06 4.04 18.70
C ASP A 317 -14.14 5.04 19.10
N GLY A 318 -14.29 5.26 20.42
CA GLY A 318 -15.34 6.11 20.98
C GLY A 318 -15.23 7.58 20.53
N LYS A 319 -14.02 8.10 20.35
CA LYS A 319 -13.82 9.49 19.86
C LYS A 319 -14.31 9.65 18.44
N ARG A 320 -14.01 8.69 17.58
CA ARG A 320 -14.43 8.68 16.19
C ARG A 320 -15.93 8.46 16.02
N LEU A 321 -16.52 7.54 16.79
CA LEU A 321 -17.97 7.34 16.82
C LEU A 321 -18.70 8.60 17.26
N ARG A 322 -18.19 9.29 18.28
CA ARG A 322 -18.76 10.58 18.75
C ARG A 322 -18.76 11.63 17.63
N VAL A 323 -17.67 11.75 16.87
CA VAL A 323 -17.60 12.67 15.70
C VAL A 323 -18.65 12.32 14.66
N VAL A 324 -18.81 11.05 14.33
CA VAL A 324 -19.79 10.58 13.35
C VAL A 324 -21.21 10.88 13.80
N ILE A 325 -21.59 10.46 15.01
CA ILE A 325 -22.96 10.60 15.53
C ILE A 325 -23.29 12.10 15.72
N SER A 326 -22.35 12.90 16.24
CA SER A 326 -22.54 14.34 16.42
C SER A 326 -22.78 15.06 15.08
N ASN A 327 -22.03 14.72 14.03
CA ASN A 327 -22.24 15.29 12.70
C ASN A 327 -23.60 14.94 12.12
N LEU A 328 -24.06 13.70 12.26
CA LEU A 328 -25.35 13.26 11.74
C LEU A 328 -26.53 13.90 12.50
N ILE A 329 -26.48 13.95 13.84
CA ILE A 329 -27.51 14.60 14.64
C ILE A 329 -27.53 16.12 14.37
N SER A 330 -26.37 16.76 14.28
CA SER A 330 -26.28 18.19 13.97
C SER A 330 -26.84 18.51 12.57
N ASN A 331 -26.59 17.64 11.57
CA ASN A 331 -27.20 17.78 10.25
C ASN A 331 -28.73 17.61 10.31
N ALA A 332 -29.24 16.63 11.03
CA ALA A 332 -30.67 16.43 11.21
C ALA A 332 -31.35 17.65 11.88
N ILE A 333 -30.71 18.27 12.89
CA ILE A 333 -31.18 19.53 13.50
C ILE A 333 -31.18 20.65 12.46
N ARG A 334 -30.09 20.83 11.72
CA ARG A 334 -29.90 21.94 10.76
C ARG A 334 -30.89 21.88 9.58
N TYR A 335 -31.18 20.68 9.07
CA TYR A 335 -32.00 20.48 7.88
C TYR A 335 -33.40 20.00 8.19
N HIS A 336 -33.93 20.26 9.41
CA HIS A 336 -35.31 19.97 9.74
C HIS A 336 -36.31 20.78 8.86
N ASP A 337 -37.53 20.30 8.67
CA ASP A 337 -38.56 21.01 7.91
C ASP A 337 -39.40 21.84 8.88
N HIS A 338 -39.24 23.18 8.86
CA HIS A 338 -40.00 24.12 9.69
C HIS A 338 -41.53 24.02 9.51
N ARG A 339 -42.00 23.46 8.39
CA ARG A 339 -43.43 23.36 8.08
C ARG A 339 -44.12 22.18 8.76
N LYS A 340 -43.34 21.23 9.29
CA LYS A 340 -43.87 20.07 9.98
C LYS A 340 -44.24 20.41 11.43
N GLU A 341 -45.46 20.00 11.85
CA GLU A 341 -45.93 20.16 13.23
C GLU A 341 -45.12 19.28 14.20
N LYS A 342 -44.84 18.05 13.81
CA LYS A 342 -44.00 17.12 14.58
C LYS A 342 -42.68 16.92 13.87
N LYS A 343 -41.62 17.30 14.53
CA LYS A 343 -40.24 17.13 14.06
C LYS A 343 -39.56 16.10 14.94
N TYR A 344 -38.87 15.14 14.34
CA TYR A 344 -38.18 14.15 15.14
C TYR A 344 -36.84 13.79 14.54
N ILE A 345 -35.93 13.35 15.42
CA ILE A 345 -34.68 12.66 15.09
C ILE A 345 -34.71 11.35 15.85
N ARG A 346 -34.65 10.25 15.13
CA ARG A 346 -34.64 8.91 15.71
C ARG A 346 -33.27 8.26 15.50
N ILE A 347 -32.73 7.64 16.55
CA ILE A 347 -31.55 6.81 16.47
C ILE A 347 -31.89 5.39 16.92
N HIS A 348 -31.59 4.41 16.07
CA HIS A 348 -31.83 3.01 16.38
C HIS A 348 -30.72 2.12 15.85
N LEU A 349 -30.61 0.90 16.37
CA LEU A 349 -29.53 -0.01 16.07
C LEU A 349 -30.06 -1.39 15.67
N GLN A 350 -29.45 -1.96 14.63
CA GLN A 350 -29.64 -3.35 14.23
C GLN A 350 -28.36 -4.14 14.45
N LEU A 351 -28.44 -5.23 15.19
CA LEU A 351 -27.32 -6.12 15.48
C LEU A 351 -27.40 -7.38 14.61
N THR A 352 -26.26 -7.76 14.04
CA THR A 352 -26.04 -9.07 13.42
C THR A 352 -24.80 -9.73 14.06
N PRO A 353 -24.60 -11.05 13.93
CA PRO A 353 -23.40 -11.68 14.46
C PRO A 353 -22.07 -11.11 13.92
N ALA A 354 -22.07 -10.57 12.70
CA ALA A 354 -20.87 -10.06 12.02
C ALA A 354 -20.71 -8.53 12.06
N SER A 355 -21.80 -7.78 12.32
CA SER A 355 -21.80 -6.31 12.23
C SER A 355 -22.91 -5.70 13.06
N PHE A 356 -22.78 -4.41 13.35
CA PHE A 356 -23.91 -3.60 13.81
C PHE A 356 -24.19 -2.48 12.78
N THR A 357 -25.45 -2.11 12.68
CA THR A 357 -25.88 -0.98 11.83
C THR A 357 -26.56 0.05 12.69
N LEU A 358 -25.97 1.25 12.77
CA LEU A 358 -26.55 2.39 13.45
C LEU A 358 -27.28 3.26 12.43
N HIS A 359 -28.58 3.50 12.68
CA HIS A 359 -29.41 4.35 11.85
C HIS A 359 -29.66 5.68 12.57
N VAL A 360 -29.45 6.79 11.84
CA VAL A 360 -29.86 8.13 12.25
C VAL A 360 -30.89 8.61 11.24
N GLU A 361 -32.14 8.69 11.67
CA GLU A 361 -33.30 9.04 10.86
C GLU A 361 -33.81 10.43 11.28
N ASP A 362 -34.15 11.25 10.31
CA ASP A 362 -34.84 12.51 10.48
C ASP A 362 -36.06 12.58 9.55
N ASN A 363 -37.06 13.35 9.94
CA ASN A 363 -38.18 13.69 9.06
C ASN A 363 -38.03 15.09 8.46
N GLY A 364 -36.84 15.56 8.20
CA GLY A 364 -36.53 16.92 7.70
C GLY A 364 -36.87 17.13 6.22
N GLN A 365 -36.09 18.02 5.59
CA GLN A 365 -36.31 18.44 4.18
C GLN A 365 -36.03 17.33 3.17
N GLY A 366 -35.24 16.31 3.56
CA GLY A 366 -34.81 15.25 2.67
C GLY A 366 -33.81 15.73 1.61
N ILE A 367 -33.28 14.80 0.82
CA ILE A 367 -32.18 15.03 -0.13
C ILE A 367 -32.62 14.50 -1.50
N ALA A 368 -32.43 15.29 -2.55
CA ALA A 368 -32.76 14.89 -3.91
C ALA A 368 -31.84 13.74 -4.39
N PRO A 369 -32.35 12.76 -5.15
CA PRO A 369 -31.59 11.57 -5.56
C PRO A 369 -30.28 11.91 -6.29
N GLU A 370 -30.24 12.99 -7.08
CA GLU A 370 -29.09 13.44 -7.84
C GLU A 370 -27.92 13.89 -6.95
N LEU A 371 -28.21 14.16 -5.68
CA LEU A 371 -27.23 14.63 -4.70
C LEU A 371 -26.71 13.53 -3.78
N HIS A 372 -27.32 12.34 -3.76
CA HIS A 372 -27.00 11.27 -2.80
C HIS A 372 -25.53 10.86 -2.80
N THR A 373 -24.87 10.90 -3.95
CA THR A 373 -23.43 10.59 -4.04
C THR A 373 -22.56 11.82 -3.72
N LYS A 374 -23.04 13.02 -4.08
CA LYS A 374 -22.29 14.27 -3.98
C LYS A 374 -22.23 14.85 -2.57
N ILE A 375 -23.24 14.57 -1.71
CA ILE A 375 -23.28 15.10 -0.35
C ILE A 375 -22.10 14.65 0.52
N PHE A 376 -21.40 13.59 0.12
CA PHE A 376 -20.21 13.08 0.77
C PHE A 376 -18.92 13.63 0.18
N ASP A 377 -19.00 14.49 -0.85
CA ASP A 377 -17.82 15.14 -1.42
C ASP A 377 -17.37 16.29 -0.50
N MET A 378 -16.07 16.51 -0.42
CA MET A 378 -15.48 17.54 0.40
C MET A 378 -15.98 18.93 -0.04
N PHE A 379 -16.46 19.75 0.92
CA PHE A 379 -17.00 21.10 0.72
C PHE A 379 -18.28 21.16 -0.11
N PHE A 380 -18.95 20.05 -0.36
CA PHE A 380 -20.20 20.05 -1.10
C PHE A 380 -21.32 20.64 -0.26
N ARG A 381 -22.10 21.55 -0.89
CA ARG A 381 -23.31 22.17 -0.32
C ARG A 381 -24.43 22.07 -1.32
N GLY A 382 -25.57 21.55 -0.90
CA GLY A 382 -26.73 21.34 -1.79
C GLY A 382 -27.35 22.65 -2.32
N ASN A 383 -27.23 23.75 -1.57
CA ASN A 383 -27.65 25.11 -1.96
C ASN A 383 -26.63 26.12 -1.42
N GLU A 384 -26.40 27.21 -2.14
CA GLU A 384 -25.52 28.31 -1.71
C GLU A 384 -25.97 28.97 -0.40
N SER A 385 -27.29 28.93 -0.11
CA SER A 385 -27.88 29.42 1.14
C SER A 385 -27.74 28.46 2.32
N SER A 386 -27.27 27.23 2.10
CA SER A 386 -27.11 26.24 3.19
C SER A 386 -26.04 26.73 4.17
N GLN A 387 -26.38 26.80 5.46
CA GLN A 387 -25.43 27.09 6.52
C GLN A 387 -24.55 25.85 6.76
N GLY A 388 -23.24 26.00 6.82
CA GLY A 388 -22.27 24.95 7.15
C GLY A 388 -21.08 24.88 6.19
N SER A 389 -20.03 24.20 6.62
CA SER A 389 -18.74 24.06 5.92
C SER A 389 -18.78 23.11 4.71
N GLY A 390 -19.74 22.21 4.64
CA GLY A 390 -19.71 21.09 3.70
C GLY A 390 -18.68 20.01 4.04
N LEU A 391 -18.06 20.05 5.23
CA LEU A 391 -17.10 19.05 5.69
C LEU A 391 -17.74 17.92 6.51
N GLY A 392 -18.87 18.17 7.17
CA GLY A 392 -19.43 17.24 8.16
C GLY A 392 -19.68 15.83 7.60
N LEU A 393 -20.37 15.69 6.46
CA LEU A 393 -20.65 14.37 5.85
C LEU A 393 -19.40 13.75 5.21
N TYR A 394 -18.48 14.54 4.69
CA TYR A 394 -17.18 14.05 4.24
C TYR A 394 -16.39 13.45 5.41
N ILE A 395 -16.32 14.14 6.56
CA ILE A 395 -15.67 13.63 7.79
C ILE A 395 -16.34 12.32 8.25
N VAL A 396 -17.67 12.25 8.20
CA VAL A 396 -18.40 11.03 8.53
C VAL A 396 -17.95 9.87 7.65
N LYS A 397 -17.95 10.04 6.33
CA LYS A 397 -17.56 9.01 5.36
C LYS A 397 -16.12 8.55 5.58
N GLU A 398 -15.17 9.48 5.69
CA GLU A 398 -13.76 9.16 5.91
C GLU A 398 -13.52 8.46 7.26
N THR A 399 -14.22 8.92 8.31
CA THR A 399 -14.11 8.30 9.64
C THR A 399 -14.64 6.87 9.65
N ILE A 400 -15.79 6.64 9.02
CA ILE A 400 -16.39 5.30 8.92
C ILE A 400 -15.52 4.38 8.07
N ALA A 401 -14.99 4.85 6.94
CA ALA A 401 -14.06 4.09 6.10
C ALA A 401 -12.80 3.68 6.87
N LYS A 402 -12.24 4.58 7.67
CA LYS A 402 -11.09 4.31 8.53
C LYS A 402 -11.39 3.24 9.60
N LEU A 403 -12.61 3.20 10.11
CA LEU A 403 -13.09 2.16 11.03
C LEU A 403 -13.52 0.86 10.31
N SER A 404 -13.22 0.73 9.01
CA SER A 404 -13.59 -0.42 8.16
C SER A 404 -15.11 -0.62 8.03
N GLY A 405 -15.88 0.45 8.20
CA GLY A 405 -17.33 0.47 8.02
C GLY A 405 -17.75 1.06 6.67
N THR A 406 -19.06 1.11 6.44
CA THR A 406 -19.67 1.77 5.29
C THR A 406 -20.86 2.61 5.72
N ILE A 407 -21.14 3.68 4.97
CA ILE A 407 -22.31 4.54 5.16
C ILE A 407 -23.23 4.44 3.96
N GLN A 408 -24.55 4.36 4.23
CA GLN A 408 -25.59 4.36 3.22
C GLN A 408 -26.59 5.47 3.54
N LEU A 409 -27.22 6.03 2.50
CA LEU A 409 -28.25 7.05 2.60
C LEU A 409 -29.53 6.54 1.93
N THR A 410 -30.64 6.67 2.64
CA THR A 410 -31.99 6.59 2.11
C THR A 410 -32.69 7.91 2.39
N SER A 411 -33.08 8.64 1.34
CA SER A 411 -33.70 9.94 1.51
C SER A 411 -34.68 10.25 0.38
N THR A 412 -35.74 10.94 0.71
CA THR A 412 -36.74 11.44 -0.23
C THR A 412 -37.06 12.90 0.09
N PRO A 413 -37.09 13.80 -0.90
CA PRO A 413 -37.40 15.20 -0.68
C PRO A 413 -38.71 15.38 0.08
N ARG A 414 -38.71 16.22 1.11
CA ARG A 414 -39.81 16.53 2.03
C ARG A 414 -40.28 15.38 2.94
N GLN A 415 -39.65 14.21 2.86
CA GLN A 415 -40.00 13.09 3.76
C GLN A 415 -39.00 12.97 4.89
N GLY A 416 -37.71 13.23 4.61
CA GLY A 416 -36.59 13.15 5.54
C GLY A 416 -35.46 12.28 5.01
N SER A 417 -34.50 11.97 5.88
CA SER A 417 -33.31 11.19 5.53
C SER A 417 -33.01 10.14 6.60
N THR A 418 -32.45 9.01 6.18
CA THR A 418 -31.91 7.97 7.05
C THR A 418 -30.47 7.69 6.64
N PHE A 419 -29.53 7.98 7.53
CA PHE A 419 -28.14 7.60 7.39
C PHE A 419 -27.91 6.29 8.14
N SER A 420 -27.42 5.26 7.43
CA SER A 420 -27.17 3.93 7.95
C SER A 420 -25.67 3.66 7.98
N ILE A 421 -25.09 3.51 9.16
CA ILE A 421 -23.67 3.25 9.40
C ILE A 421 -23.52 1.78 9.72
N ILE A 422 -22.86 1.05 8.83
CA ILE A 422 -22.61 -0.39 8.96
C ILE A 422 -21.17 -0.59 9.41
N MET A 423 -20.99 -1.20 10.59
CA MET A 423 -19.67 -1.42 11.20
C MET A 423 -19.49 -2.91 11.50
N PRO A 424 -18.28 -3.48 11.24
CA PRO A 424 -17.99 -4.86 11.64
C PRO A 424 -17.96 -4.99 13.16
N ASN A 425 -18.49 -6.10 13.68
CA ASN A 425 -18.24 -6.52 15.06
C ASN A 425 -16.78 -7.01 15.14
N SER A 426 -15.94 -6.32 15.90
CA SER A 426 -14.51 -6.65 16.09
C SER A 426 -14.34 -7.65 17.20
#